data_df9043b83650a80ca129c43c200593e4
#
_entry.id   df9043b83650a80ca129c43c200593e4
#
_cell.length_a   1.000
_cell.length_b   1.000
_cell.length_c   1.000
_cell.angle_alpha   90.00
_cell.angle_beta   90.00
_cell.angle_gamma   90.00
#
_symmetry.space_group_name_H-M   'P 1'
#
loop_
_entity.id
_entity.type
_entity.pdbx_description
1 polymer ?
#
loop_
_entity_poly.entity_id
_entity_poly.type
_entity_poly.pdbx_seq_one_letter_code
_entity_poly.pdbx_strand_id
1 'polypeptide(L)'
;MENYDNLNTLWIDDTPNIPIENILLNSPKLDRVRLVNLTWSVTNEDILKIIFNKLKSCGGIDANGNNTETAVVTGYITIDAISDEFLEELNETFKELIVIVNGKTRFFLRYVNWNNDLLYKYAISQGDSAIDPIATGLIET
;
A
#
# COMPACT_ATOMS: atom_id res chain seq x y z
N MET A 1 -9.14 6.03 23.08
CA MET A 1 -8.37 6.05 21.85
C MET A 1 -7.15 6.95 22.04
N GLU A 2 -6.01 6.44 21.68
CA GLU A 2 -4.78 7.22 21.81
C GLU A 2 -4.67 8.24 20.68
N ASN A 3 -4.14 9.41 21.01
CA ASN A 3 -3.80 10.43 20.03
C ASN A 3 -2.30 10.52 19.92
N TYR A 4 -1.85 10.71 18.71
CA TYR A 4 -0.42 10.83 18.40
C TYR A 4 -0.12 12.26 17.95
N ASP A 5 -0.43 13.21 18.83
CA ASP A 5 -0.43 14.64 18.48
C ASP A 5 0.94 15.19 18.10
N ASN A 6 2.00 14.55 18.57
CA ASN A 6 3.36 15.02 18.32
C ASN A 6 4.16 14.12 17.39
N LEU A 7 3.52 13.11 16.81
CA LEU A 7 4.20 12.16 15.93
C LEU A 7 4.42 12.80 14.55
N ASN A 8 5.66 12.97 14.17
CA ASN A 8 6.05 13.53 12.86
C ASN A 8 6.50 12.46 11.88
N THR A 9 7.15 11.42 12.39
CA THR A 9 7.74 10.36 11.57
C THR A 9 7.27 9.02 12.08
N LEU A 10 6.82 8.19 11.17
CA LEU A 10 6.41 6.82 11.47
C LEU A 10 7.28 5.90 10.63
N TRP A 11 8.13 5.11 11.28
CA TRP A 11 9.01 4.15 10.63
C TRP A 11 8.81 2.79 11.28
N ILE A 12 8.17 1.88 10.54
CA ILE A 12 7.91 0.52 11.00
C ILE A 12 8.29 -0.45 9.89
N ASP A 13 9.23 -1.33 10.16
CA ASP A 13 9.65 -2.39 9.24
C ASP A 13 9.38 -3.75 9.89
N ASP A 14 8.69 -4.63 9.16
CA ASP A 14 8.56 -6.05 9.50
C ASP A 14 8.02 -6.36 10.91
N THR A 15 7.33 -5.44 11.53
CA THR A 15 6.83 -5.61 12.90
C THR A 15 5.34 -5.94 12.86
N PRO A 16 4.92 -7.08 13.41
CA PRO A 16 3.50 -7.45 13.40
C PRO A 16 2.69 -6.72 14.47
N ASN A 17 1.38 -6.72 14.30
CA ASN A 17 0.40 -6.29 15.30
C ASN A 17 0.50 -4.83 15.73
N ILE A 18 0.86 -3.96 14.82
CA ILE A 18 0.86 -2.52 15.06
C ILE A 18 -0.49 -1.95 14.58
N PRO A 19 -1.14 -1.09 15.36
CA PRO A 19 -2.44 -0.51 14.96
C PRO A 19 -2.26 0.63 13.97
N ILE A 20 -1.91 0.30 12.74
CA ILE A 20 -1.53 1.27 11.70
C ILE A 20 -2.68 2.23 11.39
N GLU A 21 -3.90 1.70 11.19
CA GLU A 21 -5.05 2.55 10.89
C GLU A 21 -5.24 3.63 11.95
N ASN A 22 -5.21 3.22 13.22
CA ASN A 22 -5.41 4.15 14.33
C ASN A 22 -4.30 5.20 14.39
N ILE A 23 -3.06 4.80 14.19
CA ILE A 23 -1.92 5.73 14.20
C ILE A 23 -2.07 6.74 13.06
N LEU A 24 -2.37 6.28 11.86
CA LEU A 24 -2.49 7.16 10.71
C LEU A 24 -3.65 8.13 10.83
N LEU A 25 -4.76 7.68 11.43
CA LEU A 25 -5.93 8.54 11.61
C LEU A 25 -5.76 9.58 12.73
N ASN A 26 -4.88 9.32 13.69
CA ASN A 26 -4.76 10.16 14.88
C ASN A 26 -3.42 10.86 15.02
N SER A 27 -2.71 11.03 13.91
CA SER A 27 -1.40 11.68 13.88
C SER A 27 -1.44 12.95 13.02
N PRO A 28 -1.94 14.05 13.54
CA PRO A 28 -2.19 15.24 12.72
C PRO A 28 -0.92 15.91 12.19
N LYS A 29 0.24 15.68 12.83
CA LYS A 29 1.51 16.27 12.41
C LYS A 29 2.42 15.33 11.64
N LEU A 30 1.90 14.14 11.30
CA LEU A 30 2.68 13.15 10.59
C LEU A 30 3.04 13.65 9.20
N ASP A 31 4.33 13.68 8.88
CA ASP A 31 4.80 14.15 7.58
C ASP A 31 5.79 13.22 6.89
N ARG A 32 6.27 12.17 7.58
CA ARG A 32 7.13 11.16 6.99
C ARG A 32 6.71 9.77 7.41
N VAL A 33 6.58 8.88 6.44
CA VAL A 33 6.06 7.53 6.69
C VAL A 33 6.90 6.50 5.94
N ARG A 34 7.29 5.46 6.66
CA ARG A 34 7.88 4.26 6.11
C ARG A 34 7.23 3.06 6.77
N LEU A 35 6.42 2.32 6.00
CA LEU A 35 5.74 1.11 6.45
C LEU A 35 6.14 -0.01 5.49
N VAL A 36 7.00 -0.91 5.93
CA VAL A 36 7.57 -1.93 5.04
C VAL A 36 7.26 -3.32 5.54
N ASN A 37 6.76 -4.14 4.62
CA ASN A 37 6.41 -5.54 4.87
C ASN A 37 5.41 -5.74 6.02
N LEU A 38 4.44 -4.85 6.11
CA LEU A 38 3.41 -4.94 7.14
C LEU A 38 2.14 -5.55 6.56
N THR A 39 1.36 -6.19 7.43
CA THR A 39 0.00 -6.59 7.11
C THR A 39 -0.91 -5.90 8.11
N TRP A 40 -1.80 -5.07 7.62
CA TRP A 40 -2.69 -4.33 8.49
C TRP A 40 -4.09 -4.19 7.88
N SER A 41 -5.06 -4.01 8.74
CA SER A 41 -6.46 -3.97 8.35
C SER A 41 -7.00 -2.56 8.33
N VAL A 42 -7.93 -2.31 7.43
CA VAL A 42 -8.62 -1.04 7.31
C VAL A 42 -10.12 -1.30 7.43
N THR A 43 -10.79 -0.45 8.15
CA THR A 43 -12.21 -0.62 8.48
C THR A 43 -13.09 -0.62 7.23
N ASN A 44 -12.89 0.35 6.34
CA ASN A 44 -13.66 0.44 5.09
C ASN A 44 -12.94 1.35 4.09
N GLU A 45 -13.50 1.43 2.88
CA GLU A 45 -12.90 2.22 1.81
C GLU A 45 -12.82 3.71 2.13
N ASP A 46 -13.84 4.27 2.78
CA ASP A 46 -13.83 5.69 3.12
C ASP A 46 -12.68 6.04 4.06
N ILE A 47 -12.44 5.19 5.04
CA ILE A 47 -11.30 5.34 5.95
C ILE A 47 -9.98 5.20 5.17
N LEU A 48 -9.90 4.22 4.28
CA LEU A 48 -8.69 4.02 3.49
C LEU A 48 -8.42 5.22 2.59
N LYS A 49 -9.45 5.86 2.05
CA LYS A 49 -9.28 7.09 1.25
C LYS A 49 -8.70 8.23 2.08
N ILE A 50 -9.15 8.38 3.31
CA ILE A 50 -8.59 9.39 4.22
C ILE A 50 -7.11 9.10 4.47
N ILE A 51 -6.78 7.86 4.77
CA ILE A 51 -5.39 7.42 4.99
C ILE A 51 -4.55 7.64 3.74
N PHE A 52 -5.07 7.26 2.59
CA PHE A 52 -4.37 7.39 1.32
C PHE A 52 -4.03 8.85 1.01
N ASN A 53 -4.99 9.75 1.21
CA ASN A 53 -4.76 11.17 1.00
C ASN A 53 -3.69 11.71 1.95
N LYS A 54 -3.68 11.23 3.18
CA LYS A 54 -2.65 11.59 4.14
C LYS A 54 -1.28 11.09 3.70
N LEU A 55 -1.20 9.83 3.28
CA LEU A 55 0.05 9.24 2.83
C LEU A 55 0.60 9.94 1.59
N LYS A 56 -0.27 10.36 0.69
CA LYS A 56 0.15 11.10 -0.50
C LYS A 56 0.77 12.46 -0.16
N SER A 57 0.37 13.04 0.95
CA SER A 57 0.93 14.33 1.39
C SER A 57 2.21 14.18 2.20
N CYS A 58 2.58 12.96 2.56
CA CYS A 58 3.75 12.69 3.36
C CYS A 58 4.97 12.39 2.50
N GLY A 59 6.14 12.73 3.01
CA GLY A 59 7.39 12.19 2.50
C GLY A 59 7.64 10.81 3.06
N GLY A 60 8.75 10.21 2.67
CA GLY A 60 9.14 8.90 3.15
C GLY A 60 10.58 8.87 3.64
N ILE A 61 11.03 7.68 3.95
CA ILE A 61 12.37 7.41 4.45
C ILE A 61 12.84 6.12 3.79
N ASP A 62 14.03 6.13 3.22
CA ASP A 62 14.58 4.91 2.65
C ASP A 62 15.19 4.00 3.73
N ALA A 63 15.70 2.85 3.32
CA ALA A 63 16.25 1.88 4.28
C ALA A 63 17.50 2.39 4.99
N ASN A 64 18.15 3.41 4.46
CA ASN A 64 19.35 4.01 5.05
C ASN A 64 19.04 5.20 5.95
N GLY A 65 17.76 5.53 6.10
CA GLY A 65 17.35 6.65 6.93
C GLY A 65 17.33 7.99 6.21
N ASN A 66 17.53 8.00 4.90
CA ASN A 66 17.49 9.22 4.12
C ASN A 66 16.05 9.55 3.73
N ASN A 67 15.74 10.84 3.68
CA ASN A 67 14.42 11.30 3.30
C ASN A 67 14.14 11.05 1.82
N THR A 68 12.91 10.63 1.52
CA THR A 68 12.43 10.48 0.15
C THR A 68 11.24 11.40 -0.08
N GLU A 69 10.92 11.68 -1.34
CA GLU A 69 9.82 12.58 -1.66
C GLU A 69 8.44 12.00 -1.29
N THR A 70 8.30 10.70 -1.38
CA THR A 70 7.00 10.05 -1.19
C THR A 70 7.08 9.04 -0.07
N ALA A 71 5.95 8.84 0.61
CA ALA A 71 5.84 7.82 1.64
C ALA A 71 6.19 6.44 1.07
N VAL A 72 6.83 5.62 1.89
CA VAL A 72 7.18 4.24 1.53
C VAL A 72 6.17 3.32 2.20
N VAL A 73 5.37 2.63 1.40
CA VAL A 73 4.35 1.72 1.93
C VAL A 73 4.38 0.43 1.11
N THR A 74 4.71 -0.67 1.75
CA THR A 74 4.72 -1.99 1.13
C THR A 74 4.05 -3.01 2.03
N GLY A 75 3.72 -4.16 1.48
CA GLY A 75 3.10 -5.24 2.23
C GLY A 75 1.64 -5.41 1.86
N TYR A 76 0.80 -5.65 2.85
CA TYR A 76 -0.58 -6.03 2.61
C TYR A 76 -1.55 -5.17 3.41
N ILE A 77 -2.62 -4.72 2.76
CA ILE A 77 -3.77 -4.12 3.43
C ILE A 77 -4.94 -5.09 3.29
N THR A 78 -5.63 -5.36 4.38
CA THR A 78 -6.85 -6.17 4.35
C THR A 78 -8.06 -5.26 4.53
N ILE A 79 -9.07 -5.49 3.71
CA ILE A 79 -10.30 -4.68 3.70
C ILE A 79 -11.44 -5.55 3.19
N ASP A 80 -12.67 -5.25 3.59
CA ASP A 80 -13.82 -6.06 3.17
C ASP A 80 -14.26 -5.78 1.75
N ALA A 81 -14.18 -4.55 1.31
CA ALA A 81 -14.60 -4.15 -0.03
C ALA A 81 -13.85 -2.91 -0.48
N ILE A 82 -13.60 -2.82 -1.77
CA ILE A 82 -12.93 -1.66 -2.37
C ILE A 82 -13.38 -1.54 -3.83
N SER A 83 -13.55 -0.31 -4.31
CA SER A 83 -13.87 -0.10 -5.72
C SER A 83 -12.64 -0.33 -6.59
N ASP A 84 -12.88 -0.75 -7.83
CA ASP A 84 -11.78 -0.99 -8.76
C ASP A 84 -11.02 0.30 -9.08
N GLU A 85 -11.73 1.41 -9.20
CA GLU A 85 -11.09 2.69 -9.47
C GLU A 85 -10.13 3.09 -8.36
N PHE A 86 -10.55 2.92 -7.11
CA PHE A 86 -9.69 3.27 -6.00
C PHE A 86 -8.53 2.28 -5.84
N LEU A 87 -8.79 0.99 -6.06
CA LEU A 87 -7.73 -0.02 -6.04
C LEU A 87 -6.65 0.31 -7.07
N GLU A 88 -7.05 0.72 -8.27
CA GLU A 88 -6.11 1.12 -9.29
C GLU A 88 -5.28 2.32 -8.86
N GLU A 89 -5.92 3.34 -8.33
CA GLU A 89 -5.23 4.54 -7.84
C GLU A 89 -4.23 4.19 -6.73
N LEU A 90 -4.65 3.36 -5.81
CA LEU A 90 -3.82 2.93 -4.69
C LEU A 90 -2.58 2.18 -5.19
N ASN A 91 -2.76 1.25 -6.11
CA ASN A 91 -1.66 0.45 -6.65
C ASN A 91 -0.75 1.25 -7.60
N GLU A 92 -1.24 2.30 -8.20
CA GLU A 92 -0.38 3.20 -8.97
C GLU A 92 0.55 4.00 -8.08
N THR A 93 0.05 4.40 -6.93
CA THR A 93 0.82 5.20 -5.98
C THR A 93 1.80 4.34 -5.19
N PHE A 94 1.34 3.19 -4.70
CA PHE A 94 2.16 2.28 -3.89
C PHE A 94 2.28 0.94 -4.63
N LYS A 95 3.27 0.85 -5.49
CA LYS A 95 3.40 -0.25 -6.44
C LYS A 95 3.71 -1.61 -5.81
N GLU A 96 4.23 -1.61 -4.60
CA GLU A 96 4.56 -2.84 -3.89
C GLU A 96 3.54 -3.18 -2.81
N LEU A 97 2.40 -2.50 -2.82
CA LEU A 97 1.33 -2.72 -1.87
C LEU A 97 0.27 -3.63 -2.49
N ILE A 98 -0.11 -4.66 -1.76
CA ILE A 98 -1.13 -5.61 -2.18
C ILE A 98 -2.36 -5.44 -1.30
N VAL A 99 -3.53 -5.52 -1.90
CA VAL A 99 -4.78 -5.40 -1.18
C VAL A 99 -5.48 -6.75 -1.16
N ILE A 100 -5.84 -7.20 0.03
CA ILE A 100 -6.61 -8.43 0.23
C ILE A 100 -8.03 -8.02 0.56
N VAL A 101 -8.95 -8.31 -0.36
CA VAL A 101 -10.34 -7.88 -0.25
C VAL A 101 -11.20 -9.09 0.09
N ASN A 102 -11.80 -9.05 1.27
CA ASN A 102 -12.63 -10.14 1.77
C ASN A 102 -11.92 -11.49 1.67
N GLY A 103 -10.65 -11.52 2.08
CA GLY A 103 -9.83 -12.73 2.05
C GLY A 103 -9.25 -13.10 0.69
N LYS A 104 -9.53 -12.32 -0.35
CA LYS A 104 -9.05 -12.61 -1.70
C LYS A 104 -8.09 -11.53 -2.15
N THR A 105 -6.97 -11.95 -2.69
CA THR A 105 -5.94 -11.03 -3.15
C THR A 105 -6.42 -10.25 -4.37
N ARG A 106 -6.33 -8.95 -4.30
CA ARG A 106 -6.67 -8.04 -5.39
C ARG A 106 -5.56 -7.02 -5.57
N PHE A 107 -5.14 -6.81 -6.80
CA PHE A 107 -4.16 -5.78 -7.13
C PHE A 107 -4.16 -5.55 -8.64
N PHE A 108 -3.58 -4.43 -9.06
CA PHE A 108 -3.31 -4.20 -10.46
C PHE A 108 -1.85 -4.51 -10.70
N LEU A 109 -1.61 -5.49 -11.57
CA LEU A 109 -0.26 -5.85 -11.92
C LEU A 109 0.31 -4.83 -12.89
N ARG A 110 1.52 -4.41 -12.62
CA ARG A 110 2.28 -3.63 -13.59
C ARG A 110 3.34 -4.51 -14.19
N TYR A 111 3.26 -4.63 -15.48
CA TYR A 111 4.23 -5.40 -16.24
C TYR A 111 5.26 -4.45 -16.84
N VAL A 112 6.52 -4.73 -16.60
CA VAL A 112 7.63 -3.99 -17.20
C VAL A 112 8.38 -4.96 -18.06
N ASN A 113 8.47 -4.69 -19.37
CA ASN A 113 9.31 -5.53 -20.20
C ASN A 113 10.78 -5.24 -19.91
N TRP A 114 11.62 -6.17 -20.30
CA TRP A 114 13.02 -6.10 -19.92
C TRP A 114 13.81 -5.02 -20.63
N ASN A 115 13.22 -4.40 -21.63
CA ASN A 115 13.82 -3.28 -22.33
C ASN A 115 13.43 -1.95 -21.72
N ASN A 116 12.62 -1.98 -20.69
CA ASN A 116 12.09 -0.78 -20.00
C ASN A 116 11.28 0.14 -20.90
N ASP A 117 10.79 -0.39 -22.01
CA ASP A 117 10.08 0.43 -22.98
C ASP A 117 8.62 0.56 -22.64
N LEU A 118 8.09 -0.36 -21.89
CA LEU A 118 6.67 -0.39 -21.63
C LEU A 118 6.39 -0.92 -20.26
N LEU A 119 5.60 -0.19 -19.55
CA LEU A 119 4.97 -0.66 -18.33
C LEU A 119 3.47 -0.60 -18.56
N TYR A 120 2.80 -1.71 -18.36
CA TYR A 120 1.35 -1.71 -18.39
C TYR A 120 0.82 -2.41 -17.17
N LYS A 121 -0.44 -2.15 -16.90
CA LYS A 121 -1.10 -2.75 -15.77
C LYS A 121 -2.42 -3.36 -16.23
N TYR A 122 -2.90 -4.27 -15.45
CA TYR A 122 -4.23 -4.82 -15.61
C TYR A 122 -4.73 -5.25 -14.24
N ALA A 123 -6.03 -5.24 -14.12
CA ALA A 123 -6.64 -5.74 -12.90
C ALA A 123 -6.51 -7.25 -12.87
N ILE A 124 -6.09 -7.78 -11.74
CA ILE A 124 -5.95 -9.19 -11.60
C ILE A 124 -6.68 -9.66 -10.40
N SER A 125 -6.89 -10.88 -10.40
CA SER A 125 -7.38 -11.65 -9.30
C SER A 125 -8.58 -11.10 -8.57
N GLN A 126 -9.67 -11.72 -8.82
CA GLN A 126 -10.81 -11.70 -7.94
C GLN A 126 -11.00 -13.07 -7.34
N GLY A 127 -10.00 -13.91 -7.45
CA GLY A 127 -10.04 -15.27 -6.98
C GLY A 127 -9.54 -15.40 -5.57
N ASP A 128 -9.30 -16.62 -5.17
CA ASP A 128 -8.95 -16.95 -3.80
C ASP A 128 -7.46 -16.88 -3.53
N SER A 129 -6.65 -16.71 -4.56
CA SER A 129 -5.20 -16.66 -4.42
C SER A 129 -4.64 -15.57 -5.30
N ALA A 130 -3.42 -15.17 -4.97
CA ALA A 130 -2.69 -14.21 -5.78
C ALA A 130 -2.43 -14.81 -7.17
N ILE A 131 -2.43 -13.94 -8.17
CA ILE A 131 -2.02 -14.34 -9.50
C ILE A 131 -0.51 -14.40 -9.54
N ASP A 132 0.00 -15.50 -10.09
CA ASP A 132 1.41 -15.59 -10.44
C ASP A 132 1.56 -15.05 -11.86
N PRO A 133 2.17 -13.89 -12.06
CA PRO A 133 2.27 -13.29 -13.39
C PRO A 133 3.03 -14.15 -14.39
N ILE A 134 4.03 -14.87 -13.94
CA ILE A 134 4.82 -15.74 -14.82
C ILE A 134 3.98 -16.95 -15.24
N ALA A 135 3.32 -17.56 -14.29
CA ALA A 135 2.49 -18.74 -14.56
C ALA A 135 1.30 -18.42 -15.47
N THR A 136 0.78 -17.20 -15.40
CA THR A 136 -0.32 -16.77 -16.24
C THR A 136 0.12 -16.22 -17.59
N GLY A 137 1.42 -16.08 -17.80
CA GLY A 137 1.95 -15.51 -19.04
C GLY A 137 1.79 -14.01 -19.15
N LEU A 138 1.47 -13.35 -18.06
CA LEU A 138 1.28 -11.90 -18.06
C LEU A 138 2.59 -11.14 -17.96
N ILE A 139 3.63 -11.79 -17.44
CA ILE A 139 4.99 -11.25 -17.42
C ILE A 139 5.87 -12.21 -18.20
N GLU A 140 6.58 -11.69 -19.17
CA GLU A 140 7.54 -12.49 -19.92
C GLU A 140 8.85 -12.52 -19.19
N THR A 141 9.48 -13.67 -19.23
CA THR A 141 10.78 -13.86 -18.61
C THR A 141 11.90 -13.80 -19.63
#